data_2366d744f777118beb5fed0ed8c52f86
#
_entry.id   2366d744f777118beb5fed0ed8c52f86
#
_cell.length_a   1.000
_cell.length_b   1.000
_cell.length_c   1.000
_cell.angle_alpha   90.00
_cell.angle_beta   90.00
_cell.angle_gamma   90.00
#
_symmetry.space_group_name_H-M   'P 1'
#
loop_
_entity.id
_entity.type
_entity.pdbx_description
1 polymer ?
#
loop_
_entity_poly.entity_id
_entity_poly.type
_entity_poly.pdbx_seq_one_letter_code
_entity_poly.pdbx_strand_id
1 'polypeptide(L)'
;MQMKGFDFMNKTNQKMTVVLVEPNKEARIVKIDNTLKAMQKTVGGYIEAVYPYDDNVAIVCNEEGKIAGLPLNRALKDADGKVYDIIAGTFFVAGLTEDNFGSLTNEQKNQYLKEFEHPEKFIRFGNEIIISSEYTPVLKGKGVKL
;
A
#
# COMPACT_ATOMS: atom_id res chain seq x y z
N MET A 1 -30.44 -4.95 12.43
CA MET A 1 -30.22 -4.56 11.75
C MET A 1 -29.76 -3.94 11.45
N GLN A 2 -29.79 -4.10 11.79
CA GLN A 2 -29.42 -3.73 11.16
C GLN A 2 -28.90 -3.11 10.77
N MET A 3 -29.21 -3.44 11.22
CA MET A 3 -28.75 -3.00 10.56
C MET A 3 -28.51 -2.36 10.20
N LYS A 4 -28.83 -2.39 10.64
CA LYS A 4 -28.64 -1.84 10.06
C LYS A 4 -28.35 -0.89 9.79
N GLY A 5 -28.69 -0.88 10.53
CA GLY A 5 -28.50 -0.17 9.95
C GLY A 5 -27.88 0.58 10.12
N PHE A 6 -27.71 0.11 10.47
CA PHE A 6 -27.05 0.58 10.12
C PHE A 6 -26.41 1.01 9.69
N ASP A 7 -26.41 0.47 10.04
CA ASP A 7 -25.82 0.81 9.41
C ASP A 7 -25.53 1.42 8.79
N PHE A 8 -26.06 1.21 9.05
CA PHE A 8 -25.69 1.83 8.28
C PHE A 8 -25.47 2.95 8.32
N MET A 9 -25.45 2.81 8.83
CA MET A 9 -25.18 3.80 8.75
C MET A 9 -24.37 4.35 9.12
N ASN A 10 -24.16 4.30 9.68
CA ASN A 10 -23.29 4.80 10.03
C ASN A 10 -22.11 4.56 9.76
N LYS A 11 -21.84 4.17 10.11
CA LYS A 11 -20.72 3.75 9.68
C LYS A 11 -20.33 4.44 8.52
N THR A 12 -21.13 4.84 7.81
CA THR A 12 -20.85 5.53 6.63
C THR A 12 -20.08 6.78 6.85
N ASN A 13 -20.09 7.34 8.02
CA ASN A 13 -19.34 8.56 8.25
C ASN A 13 -18.01 8.31 8.87
N GLN A 14 -17.62 7.08 8.99
CA GLN A 14 -16.35 6.80 9.61
C GLN A 14 -15.24 6.92 8.62
N LYS A 15 -14.18 7.55 9.06
CA LYS A 15 -12.97 7.64 8.27
C LYS A 15 -11.91 6.78 8.89
N MET A 16 -11.03 6.24 8.10
CA MET A 16 -9.88 5.55 8.65
C MET A 16 -8.62 6.22 8.17
N THR A 17 -7.64 6.30 9.05
CA THR A 17 -6.35 6.90 8.76
C THR A 17 -5.42 5.80 8.28
N VAL A 18 -4.92 5.95 7.08
CA VAL A 18 -4.12 4.92 6.42
C VAL A 18 -2.86 5.55 5.83
N VAL A 19 -1.91 4.72 5.45
CA VAL A 19 -0.74 5.17 4.71
C VAL A 19 -1.03 4.87 3.24
N LEU A 20 -1.09 5.91 2.43
CA LEU A 20 -1.38 5.79 1.00
C LEU A 20 -0.07 5.78 0.24
N VAL A 21 0.07 4.84 -0.69
CA VAL A 21 1.29 4.68 -1.46
C VAL A 21 0.92 4.67 -2.93
N GLU A 22 1.35 5.69 -3.64
CA GLU A 22 1.08 5.83 -5.07
C GLU A 22 2.37 5.65 -5.85
N PRO A 23 2.29 5.14 -7.08
CA PRO A 23 3.51 4.99 -7.88
C PRO A 23 4.19 6.33 -8.08
N ASN A 24 5.51 6.33 -7.97
CA ASN A 24 6.34 7.50 -8.22
C ASN A 24 6.13 8.64 -7.24
N LYS A 25 5.54 8.39 -6.09
CA LYS A 25 5.33 9.41 -5.07
C LYS A 25 5.72 8.86 -3.71
N GLU A 26 6.04 9.76 -2.81
CA GLU A 26 6.34 9.37 -1.45
C GLU A 26 5.05 8.95 -0.75
N ALA A 27 5.18 8.01 0.15
CA ALA A 27 4.04 7.57 0.94
C ALA A 27 3.54 8.72 1.82
N ARG A 28 2.26 8.75 2.08
CA ARG A 28 1.69 9.80 2.92
C ARG A 28 0.50 9.30 3.71
N ILE A 29 0.18 9.99 4.75
CA ILE A 29 -0.94 9.64 5.62
C ILE A 29 -2.17 10.36 5.10
N VAL A 30 -3.25 9.63 4.90
CA VAL A 30 -4.50 10.20 4.44
C VAL A 30 -5.66 9.58 5.22
N LYS A 31 -6.81 10.21 5.13
CA LYS A 31 -8.04 9.64 5.68
C LYS A 31 -8.96 9.32 4.53
N ILE A 32 -9.51 8.13 4.54
CA ILE A 32 -10.47 7.74 3.51
C ILE A 32 -11.70 7.19 4.22
N ASP A 33 -12.83 7.22 3.54
CA ASP A 33 -14.03 6.65 4.12
C ASP A 33 -13.83 5.14 4.27
N ASN A 34 -14.31 4.60 5.37
CA ASN A 34 -14.19 3.17 5.62
C ASN A 34 -15.36 2.46 4.98
N THR A 35 -15.41 2.49 3.67
CA THR A 35 -16.43 1.83 2.87
C THR A 35 -15.75 1.11 1.71
N LEU A 36 -16.38 0.05 1.25
CA LEU A 36 -15.85 -0.69 0.12
C LEU A 36 -15.72 0.21 -1.11
N LYS A 37 -16.70 1.07 -1.33
CA LYS A 37 -16.68 1.94 -2.49
C LYS A 37 -15.48 2.89 -2.44
N ALA A 38 -15.19 3.46 -1.29
CA ALA A 38 -14.06 4.37 -1.15
C ALA A 38 -12.74 3.64 -1.36
N MET A 39 -12.64 2.42 -0.84
CA MET A 39 -11.42 1.64 -1.02
C MET A 39 -11.23 1.25 -2.48
N GLN A 40 -12.29 0.86 -3.15
CA GLN A 40 -12.21 0.53 -4.57
C GLN A 40 -11.82 1.75 -5.39
N LYS A 41 -12.34 2.91 -5.03
CA LYS A 41 -12.00 4.12 -5.76
C LYS A 41 -10.52 4.47 -5.54
N THR A 42 -10.02 4.26 -4.34
CA THR A 42 -8.64 4.57 -4.01
C THR A 42 -7.67 3.71 -4.82
N VAL A 43 -7.95 2.42 -4.94
CA VAL A 43 -7.02 1.53 -5.67
C VAL A 43 -7.38 1.37 -7.14
N GLY A 44 -8.52 1.91 -7.56
CA GLY A 44 -8.88 1.90 -8.97
C GLY A 44 -9.51 0.62 -9.47
N GLY A 45 -10.11 -0.18 -8.61
CA GLY A 45 -10.75 -1.42 -9.01
C GLY A 45 -11.11 -2.26 -7.81
N TYR A 46 -11.38 -3.52 -8.01
CA TYR A 46 -11.68 -4.42 -6.91
C TYR A 46 -10.47 -4.53 -5.99
N ILE A 47 -10.74 -4.68 -4.72
CA ILE A 47 -9.66 -4.71 -3.74
C ILE A 47 -9.24 -6.13 -3.42
N GLU A 48 -7.98 -6.25 -3.07
CA GLU A 48 -7.41 -7.46 -2.50
C GLU A 48 -6.64 -7.05 -1.27
N ALA A 49 -6.78 -7.81 -0.20
CA ALA A 49 -6.01 -7.53 1.00
C ALA A 49 -4.93 -8.58 1.14
N VAL A 50 -3.71 -8.16 1.40
CA VAL A 50 -2.60 -9.06 1.66
C VAL A 50 -2.01 -8.72 3.00
N TYR A 51 -1.40 -9.70 3.63
CA TYR A 51 -0.96 -9.58 5.02
C TYR A 51 0.50 -9.95 5.15
N PRO A 52 1.39 -9.10 4.63
CA PRO A 52 2.81 -9.44 4.58
C PRO A 52 3.56 -9.26 5.88
N TYR A 53 2.93 -8.69 6.91
CA TYR A 53 3.63 -8.36 8.13
C TYR A 53 3.05 -9.10 9.32
N ASP A 54 3.89 -9.36 10.30
CA ASP A 54 3.46 -9.96 11.56
C ASP A 54 2.97 -8.81 12.44
N ASP A 55 1.84 -8.23 12.06
CA ASP A 55 1.30 -7.06 12.70
C ASP A 55 -0.18 -6.99 12.28
N ASN A 56 -0.99 -6.28 13.02
CA ASN A 56 -2.41 -6.15 12.74
C ASN A 56 -2.67 -5.07 11.69
N VAL A 57 -2.12 -5.29 10.51
CA VAL A 57 -2.31 -4.39 9.38
C VAL A 57 -2.52 -5.22 8.13
N ALA A 58 -3.09 -4.59 7.12
CA ALA A 58 -3.24 -5.20 5.81
C ALA A 58 -2.80 -4.19 4.76
N ILE A 59 -2.28 -4.71 3.67
CA ILE A 59 -2.08 -3.90 2.48
C ILE A 59 -3.31 -4.15 1.62
N VAL A 60 -4.00 -3.07 1.24
CA VAL A 60 -5.17 -3.15 0.38
C VAL A 60 -4.79 -2.61 -0.99
N CYS A 61 -4.88 -3.45 -2.00
CA CYS A 61 -4.40 -3.11 -3.34
C CYS A 61 -5.42 -3.53 -4.40
N ASN A 62 -5.11 -3.20 -5.64
CA ASN A 62 -5.98 -3.56 -6.75
C ASN A 62 -5.77 -5.04 -7.05
N GLU A 63 -6.87 -5.78 -7.05
CA GLU A 63 -6.82 -7.22 -7.24
C GLU A 63 -6.17 -7.61 -8.57
N GLU A 64 -6.34 -6.81 -9.59
CA GLU A 64 -5.84 -7.12 -10.91
C GLU A 64 -4.79 -6.14 -11.41
N GLY A 65 -4.09 -5.50 -10.49
CA GLY A 65 -3.15 -4.44 -10.90
C GLY A 65 -2.12 -4.87 -11.92
N LYS A 66 -1.51 -6.04 -11.71
CA LYS A 66 -0.49 -6.50 -12.65
C LYS A 66 -1.09 -6.89 -13.99
N ILE A 67 -2.23 -7.56 -13.96
CA ILE A 67 -2.89 -7.98 -15.18
C ILE A 67 -3.38 -6.77 -15.97
N ALA A 68 -3.85 -5.74 -15.26
CA ALA A 68 -4.33 -4.53 -15.91
C ALA A 68 -3.21 -3.63 -16.38
N GLY A 69 -1.97 -3.98 -16.07
CA GLY A 69 -0.84 -3.18 -16.53
C GLY A 69 -0.64 -1.89 -15.75
N LEU A 70 -1.10 -1.84 -14.51
CA LEU A 70 -0.89 -0.65 -13.71
C LEU A 70 0.61 -0.50 -13.38
N PRO A 71 1.08 0.72 -13.15
CA PRO A 71 2.50 0.91 -12.88
C PRO A 71 2.95 0.16 -11.64
N LEU A 72 4.12 -0.46 -11.70
CA LEU A 72 4.70 -1.10 -10.54
C LEU A 72 5.01 -0.03 -9.51
N ASN A 73 4.74 -0.32 -8.26
CA ASN A 73 4.75 0.71 -7.22
C ASN A 73 5.82 0.47 -6.16
N ARG A 74 5.72 -0.61 -5.45
CA ARG A 74 6.68 -0.91 -4.39
C ARG A 74 6.90 -2.40 -4.32
N ALA A 75 8.12 -2.80 -3.97
CA ALA A 75 8.46 -4.19 -3.75
C ALA A 75 8.13 -4.57 -2.32
N LEU A 76 7.67 -5.79 -2.12
CA LEU A 76 7.47 -6.35 -0.79
C LEU A 76 8.65 -7.24 -0.48
N LYS A 77 9.22 -7.08 0.70
CA LYS A 77 10.41 -7.79 1.09
C LYS A 77 10.15 -8.60 2.34
N ASP A 78 10.85 -9.73 2.45
CA ASP A 78 10.73 -10.55 3.64
C ASP A 78 11.71 -10.03 4.72
N ALA A 79 11.81 -10.75 5.81
CA ALA A 79 12.63 -10.32 6.93
C ALA A 79 14.11 -10.21 6.56
N ASP A 80 14.54 -10.93 5.54
CA ASP A 80 15.93 -10.88 5.12
C ASP A 80 16.16 -9.82 4.05
N GLY A 81 15.15 -9.03 3.75
CA GLY A 81 15.27 -8.00 2.73
C GLY A 81 15.10 -8.50 1.31
N LYS A 82 14.66 -9.75 1.14
CA LYS A 82 14.53 -10.32 -0.17
C LYS A 82 13.16 -10.00 -0.73
N VAL A 83 13.12 -9.55 -1.98
CA VAL A 83 11.87 -9.21 -2.63
C VAL A 83 11.13 -10.49 -3.00
N TYR A 84 9.88 -10.60 -2.59
CA TYR A 84 9.09 -11.77 -2.96
C TYR A 84 7.84 -11.39 -3.77
N ASP A 85 7.51 -10.11 -3.85
CA ASP A 85 6.38 -9.68 -4.66
C ASP A 85 6.52 -8.19 -4.94
N ILE A 86 5.80 -7.69 -5.93
CA ILE A 86 5.78 -6.28 -6.29
C ILE A 86 4.32 -5.91 -6.46
N ILE A 87 3.90 -4.81 -5.84
CA ILE A 87 2.53 -4.36 -5.97
C ILE A 87 2.43 -3.38 -7.13
N ALA A 88 1.46 -3.58 -8.00
CA ALA A 88 1.19 -2.68 -9.12
C ALA A 88 0.01 -1.79 -8.78
N GLY A 89 0.13 -0.51 -9.04
CA GLY A 89 -0.94 0.45 -8.79
C GLY A 89 -0.92 0.98 -7.37
N THR A 90 -1.80 1.92 -7.10
CA THR A 90 -1.92 2.54 -5.79
C THR A 90 -2.42 1.52 -4.78
N PHE A 91 -1.86 1.57 -3.58
CA PHE A 91 -2.33 0.73 -2.48
C PHE A 91 -2.29 1.54 -1.19
N PHE A 92 -2.85 1.01 -0.14
CA PHE A 92 -2.73 1.65 1.16
C PHE A 92 -2.58 0.60 2.24
N VAL A 93 -2.01 1.01 3.37
CA VAL A 93 -1.86 0.16 4.53
C VAL A 93 -2.91 0.59 5.53
N ALA A 94 -3.74 -0.33 5.96
CA ALA A 94 -4.80 -0.07 6.93
C ALA A 94 -4.61 -0.95 8.15
N GLY A 95 -5.17 -0.52 9.26
CA GLY A 95 -5.18 -1.34 10.46
C GLY A 95 -6.25 -2.40 10.35
N LEU A 96 -6.15 -3.41 11.21
CA LEU A 96 -7.14 -4.47 11.28
C LEU A 96 -7.83 -4.39 12.63
N THR A 97 -9.15 -4.43 12.58
CA THR A 97 -9.94 -4.58 13.79
C THR A 97 -10.42 -6.02 13.82
N GLU A 98 -11.30 -6.32 14.75
CA GLU A 98 -11.77 -7.67 14.90
C GLU A 98 -12.45 -8.19 13.63
N ASP A 99 -13.19 -7.37 12.96
CA ASP A 99 -13.96 -7.81 11.80
C ASP A 99 -13.89 -6.84 10.61
N ASN A 100 -12.96 -5.92 10.58
CA ASN A 100 -12.94 -4.95 9.50
C ASN A 100 -11.57 -4.28 9.42
N PHE A 101 -11.38 -3.46 8.40
CA PHE A 101 -10.25 -2.56 8.35
C PHE A 101 -10.54 -1.36 9.24
N GLY A 102 -9.51 -0.69 9.66
CA GLY A 102 -9.64 0.51 10.47
C GLY A 102 -8.40 1.37 10.37
N SER A 103 -8.34 2.34 11.26
CA SER A 103 -7.20 3.26 11.28
C SER A 103 -5.96 2.59 11.81
N LEU A 104 -4.83 3.00 11.29
CA LEU A 104 -3.54 2.60 11.86
C LEU A 104 -3.33 3.32 13.19
N THR A 105 -2.62 2.68 14.09
CA THR A 105 -2.16 3.37 15.31
C THR A 105 -1.07 4.35 14.92
N ASN A 106 -0.71 5.24 15.84
CA ASN A 106 0.36 6.20 15.58
C ASN A 106 1.66 5.48 15.30
N GLU A 107 1.93 4.41 16.01
CA GLU A 107 3.15 3.66 15.80
C GLU A 107 3.15 3.02 14.44
N GLN A 108 2.04 2.44 14.03
CA GLN A 108 1.92 1.81 12.72
C GLN A 108 2.03 2.85 11.59
N LYS A 109 1.45 4.03 11.78
CA LYS A 109 1.57 5.07 10.77
C LYS A 109 3.03 5.41 10.53
N ASN A 110 3.79 5.58 11.59
CA ASN A 110 5.20 5.92 11.45
C ASN A 110 5.98 4.79 10.81
N GLN A 111 5.68 3.57 11.21
CA GLN A 111 6.40 2.41 10.68
C GLN A 111 6.19 2.23 9.19
N TYR A 112 4.94 2.29 8.74
CA TYR A 112 4.65 2.00 7.33
C TYR A 112 4.88 3.22 6.43
N LEU A 113 4.80 4.43 7.01
CA LEU A 113 5.19 5.61 6.27
C LEU A 113 6.68 5.50 5.94
N LYS A 114 7.49 5.01 6.87
CA LYS A 114 8.91 4.87 6.64
C LYS A 114 9.20 3.70 5.70
N GLU A 115 8.47 2.62 5.85
CA GLU A 115 8.68 1.43 5.02
C GLU A 115 8.52 1.76 3.54
N PHE A 116 7.52 2.59 3.21
CA PHE A 116 7.22 2.89 1.82
C PHE A 116 7.54 4.34 1.45
N GLU A 117 8.41 4.97 2.23
CA GLU A 117 8.69 6.38 2.09
C GLU A 117 9.04 6.81 0.68
N HIS A 118 9.98 6.14 0.07
CA HIS A 118 10.53 6.59 -1.19
C HIS A 118 10.04 5.77 -2.35
N PRO A 119 9.71 6.40 -3.46
CA PRO A 119 9.29 5.66 -4.65
C PRO A 119 10.43 4.80 -5.18
N GLU A 120 10.06 3.73 -5.86
CA GLU A 120 11.02 2.82 -6.43
C GLU A 120 10.84 2.80 -7.94
N LYS A 121 11.93 2.63 -8.67
CA LYS A 121 11.87 2.46 -10.10
C LYS A 121 12.06 1.01 -10.46
N PHE A 122 11.33 0.59 -11.46
CA PHE A 122 11.37 -0.80 -11.89
C PHE A 122 11.81 -0.84 -13.34
N ILE A 123 12.93 -1.50 -13.59
CA ILE A 123 13.48 -1.58 -14.93
C ILE A 123 13.41 -3.02 -15.38
N ARG A 124 12.77 -3.24 -16.51
CA ARG A 124 12.64 -4.57 -17.05
C ARG A 124 13.89 -4.87 -17.87
N PHE A 125 14.52 -5.99 -17.58
CA PHE A 125 15.74 -6.35 -18.25
C PHE A 125 15.67 -7.83 -18.56
N GLY A 126 15.34 -8.17 -19.76
CA GLY A 126 15.10 -9.56 -20.13
C GLY A 126 13.88 -10.08 -19.39
N ASN A 127 14.04 -11.17 -18.67
CA ASN A 127 12.96 -11.71 -17.89
C ASN A 127 13.03 -11.28 -16.45
N GLU A 128 13.88 -10.32 -16.14
CA GLU A 128 14.05 -9.89 -14.77
C GLU A 128 13.60 -8.48 -14.59
N ILE A 129 13.30 -8.10 -13.36
CA ILE A 129 12.98 -6.75 -13.01
C ILE A 129 14.03 -6.29 -12.02
N ILE A 130 14.68 -5.17 -12.36
CA ILE A 130 15.67 -4.55 -11.49
C ILE A 130 14.98 -3.42 -10.77
N ILE A 131 15.12 -3.36 -9.46
CA ILE A 131 14.47 -2.38 -8.63
C ILE A 131 15.51 -1.43 -8.07
N SER A 132 15.25 -0.14 -8.20
CA SER A 132 16.11 0.85 -7.57
C SER A 132 15.25 1.92 -6.94
N SER A 133 15.73 2.50 -5.86
CA SER A 133 15.01 3.56 -5.20
C SER A 133 15.33 4.87 -5.89
N GLU A 134 14.29 5.68 -6.12
CA GLU A 134 14.53 6.97 -6.71
C GLU A 134 15.26 7.86 -5.73
N TYR A 135 15.16 7.56 -4.48
CA TYR A 135 15.89 8.31 -3.49
C TYR A 135 17.21 7.63 -3.28
N THR A 136 18.13 7.75 -4.10
CA THR A 136 19.43 7.20 -3.89
C THR A 136 20.34 8.33 -3.56
N PRO A 137 20.90 8.29 -2.45
CA PRO A 137 21.81 9.37 -2.11
C PRO A 137 22.85 9.39 -3.11
N VAL A 138 23.13 10.46 -3.43
CA VAL A 138 24.07 10.58 -4.28
C VAL A 138 25.19 9.82 -4.18
N LEU A 139 25.52 9.50 -3.23
CA LEU A 139 26.62 8.86 -3.13
C LEU A 139 26.65 7.91 -4.04
N LYS A 140 25.80 7.74 -4.30
CA LYS A 140 25.87 6.86 -4.99
C LYS A 140 26.12 7.18 -6.14
N GLY A 141 26.02 8.13 -6.17
CA GLY A 141 26.28 8.54 -7.31
C GLY A 141 27.09 7.52 -7.87
N LYS A 142 27.40 6.91 -7.29
CA LYS A 142 28.11 6.06 -7.74
C LYS A 142 27.41 5.00 -8.04
N GLY A 143 26.70 5.15 -7.97
CA GLY A 143 26.22 4.34 -8.26
C GLY A 143 25.74 3.84 -8.72
N VAL A 144 25.70 3.81 -8.72
CA VAL A 144 25.29 3.43 -9.13
C VAL A 144 25.18 2.63 -9.65
N LYS A 145 25.43 2.21 -9.54
CA LYS A 145 25.41 1.41 -9.88
C LYS A 145 24.57 0.82 -9.91
N LEU A 146 24.09 0.55 -10.06
CA LEU A 146 23.33 0.01 -10.04
C LEU A 146 23.36 -0.91 -10.53
#